data_8fb3b8af453b4a3c429ea85feb9d6b44
#
_entry.id   8fb3b8af453b4a3c429ea85feb9d6b44
#
_cell.length_a   1.000
_cell.length_b   1.000
_cell.length_c   1.000
_cell.angle_alpha   90.00
_cell.angle_beta   90.00
_cell.angle_gamma   90.00
#
_symmetry.space_group_name_H-M   'P 1'
#
loop_
_entity.id
_entity.type
_entity.pdbx_description
1 polymer ?
#
loop_
_entity_poly.entity_id
_entity_poly.type
_entity_poly.pdbx_seq_one_letter_code
_entity_poly.pdbx_strand_id
1 'polypeptide(L)'
;MADIKRFIRPGLYKVQPYIPGKPIDEVRRELGLVGEIVKLASNENTQGPSPLAVEAIKKEVHNLWLYPEHSIFFLKRALSEYHGVPVESIVVGNGAVEVIYLLAQAVLQPGDEAIMGQPSFMIYEIMSQMFDSTRIAISHPDYKNDLDKFAEQVTDRTKIIWIDNPNNPTGSYSGRTEVVRLLEKVDGRALVVLDEAYFQFVDHPDICDGIELYKSGYENLVTLRTFSKILGLAGIRCGYGIMHPDLARMLDSLRITFSVNSLAQVAVLAALKDSEHMERSRRAVLEGREFFYRAFDKLGLKYNRTQGNFIWVDFGFDSMEINNYLLRQGVIVRPGWNFGAPTCARVSIGSHHENELFIEKLTDALAVKTGNREKASRPNR
;
A
#
# COMPACT_ATOMS: atom_id res chain seq x y z
N MET A 1 -22.87 -17.37 33.11
CA MET A 1 -21.70 -16.75 32.44
C MET A 1 -22.13 -15.40 31.85
N ALA A 2 -21.32 -14.37 31.99
CA ALA A 2 -21.63 -13.06 31.39
C ALA A 2 -21.59 -13.16 29.87
N ASP A 3 -22.60 -12.59 29.19
CA ASP A 3 -22.55 -12.46 27.74
C ASP A 3 -21.56 -11.33 27.37
N ILE A 4 -20.34 -11.70 27.00
CA ILE A 4 -19.25 -10.78 26.63
C ILE A 4 -19.61 -9.95 25.40
N LYS A 5 -20.47 -10.46 24.50
CA LYS A 5 -20.87 -9.76 23.27
C LYS A 5 -21.51 -8.38 23.56
N ARG A 6 -22.23 -8.24 24.68
CA ARG A 6 -22.84 -6.96 25.07
C ARG A 6 -21.86 -5.80 25.32
N PHE A 7 -20.57 -6.10 25.53
CA PHE A 7 -19.54 -5.09 25.78
C PHE A 7 -18.81 -4.67 24.49
N ILE A 8 -19.02 -5.39 23.39
CA ILE A 8 -18.36 -5.14 22.11
C ILE A 8 -19.27 -4.23 21.28
N ARG A 9 -18.68 -3.18 20.72
CA ARG A 9 -19.40 -2.29 19.80
C ARG A 9 -19.99 -3.09 18.63
N PRO A 10 -21.28 -2.92 18.28
CA PRO A 10 -21.93 -3.74 17.23
C PRO A 10 -21.22 -3.67 15.87
N GLY A 11 -20.69 -2.51 15.49
CA GLY A 11 -19.98 -2.32 14.23
C GLY A 11 -18.74 -3.20 14.07
N LEU A 12 -18.08 -3.56 15.19
CA LEU A 12 -16.88 -4.41 15.12
C LEU A 12 -17.15 -5.84 14.60
N TYR A 13 -18.40 -6.31 14.71
CA TYR A 13 -18.77 -7.61 14.15
C TYR A 13 -18.81 -7.63 12.61
N LYS A 14 -18.81 -6.46 11.97
CA LYS A 14 -18.78 -6.31 10.50
C LYS A 14 -17.36 -6.28 9.95
N VAL A 15 -16.36 -6.01 10.83
CA VAL A 15 -14.97 -5.85 10.41
C VAL A 15 -14.43 -7.16 9.86
N GLN A 16 -14.02 -7.12 8.60
CA GLN A 16 -13.30 -8.24 7.98
C GLN A 16 -11.80 -8.11 8.29
N PRO A 17 -11.17 -9.12 8.91
CA PRO A 17 -9.75 -9.06 9.22
C PRO A 17 -8.92 -8.85 7.94
N TYR A 18 -7.88 -8.02 8.04
CA TYR A 18 -6.89 -7.96 6.98
C TYR A 18 -6.17 -9.30 6.87
N ILE A 19 -6.24 -9.93 5.70
CA ILE A 19 -5.52 -11.18 5.42
C ILE A 19 -4.21 -10.81 4.74
N PRO A 20 -3.05 -10.91 5.40
CA PRO A 20 -1.75 -10.61 4.77
C PRO A 20 -1.38 -11.65 3.71
N GLY A 21 -0.42 -11.33 2.87
CA GLY A 21 0.26 -12.35 2.05
C GLY A 21 0.98 -13.36 2.98
N LYS A 22 0.94 -14.65 2.63
CA LYS A 22 1.57 -15.70 3.47
C LYS A 22 3.06 -15.42 3.68
N PRO A 23 3.57 -15.53 4.92
CA PRO A 23 5.00 -15.52 5.20
C PRO A 23 5.72 -16.72 4.55
N ILE A 24 6.98 -16.54 4.18
CA ILE A 24 7.81 -17.61 3.59
C ILE A 24 7.85 -18.86 4.50
N ASP A 25 8.09 -18.65 5.81
CA ASP A 25 8.20 -19.75 6.78
C ASP A 25 6.88 -20.49 7.00
N GLU A 26 5.74 -19.79 6.86
CA GLU A 26 4.42 -20.43 6.92
C GLU A 26 4.22 -21.36 5.71
N VAL A 27 4.50 -20.88 4.51
CA VAL A 27 4.41 -21.69 3.28
C VAL A 27 5.36 -22.88 3.35
N ARG A 28 6.59 -22.67 3.82
CA ARG A 28 7.56 -23.76 4.01
C ARG A 28 7.05 -24.83 4.96
N ARG A 29 6.47 -24.45 6.10
CA ARG A 29 5.92 -25.39 7.08
C ARG A 29 4.69 -26.14 6.56
N GLU A 30 3.76 -25.42 5.91
CA GLU A 30 2.49 -26.03 5.45
C GLU A 30 2.68 -26.98 4.27
N LEU A 31 3.58 -26.66 3.36
CA LEU A 31 3.75 -27.40 2.11
C LEU A 31 4.99 -28.32 2.11
N GLY A 32 5.81 -28.29 3.17
CA GLY A 32 7.03 -29.10 3.25
C GLY A 32 8.07 -28.74 2.19
N LEU A 33 8.08 -27.52 1.69
CA LEU A 33 8.97 -27.10 0.60
C LEU A 33 10.42 -27.03 1.07
N VAL A 34 11.29 -27.67 0.29
CA VAL A 34 12.75 -27.59 0.44
C VAL A 34 13.30 -26.77 -0.73
N GLY A 35 14.08 -25.74 -0.41
CA GLY A 35 14.68 -24.86 -1.44
C GLY A 35 14.22 -23.40 -1.37
N GLU A 36 14.42 -22.69 -2.47
CA GLU A 36 14.09 -21.28 -2.60
C GLU A 36 12.58 -21.06 -2.59
N ILE A 37 12.13 -20.05 -1.86
CA ILE A 37 10.75 -19.56 -1.90
C ILE A 37 10.79 -18.08 -2.21
N VAL A 38 10.16 -17.68 -3.31
CA VAL A 38 10.09 -16.30 -3.79
C VAL A 38 8.77 -15.67 -3.35
N LYS A 39 8.84 -14.51 -2.67
CA LYS A 39 7.67 -13.81 -2.16
C LYS A 39 7.42 -12.51 -2.92
N LEU A 40 6.50 -12.53 -3.86
CA LEU A 40 6.06 -11.39 -4.66
C LEU A 40 4.64 -10.92 -4.27
N ALA A 41 4.30 -10.94 -2.98
CA ALA A 41 2.94 -10.72 -2.48
C ALA A 41 2.74 -9.42 -1.69
N SER A 42 3.80 -8.79 -1.16
CA SER A 42 3.67 -7.71 -0.16
C SER A 42 4.32 -6.40 -0.58
N ASN A 43 4.76 -6.28 -1.85
CA ASN A 43 5.39 -5.07 -2.40
C ASN A 43 6.61 -4.64 -1.56
N GLU A 44 7.38 -5.61 -1.10
CA GLU A 44 8.63 -5.40 -0.38
C GLU A 44 9.73 -4.95 -1.36
N ASN A 45 10.79 -4.33 -0.86
CA ASN A 45 11.93 -3.93 -1.67
C ASN A 45 12.97 -5.06 -1.67
N THR A 46 13.15 -5.73 -2.80
CA THR A 46 14.07 -6.86 -2.94
C THR A 46 15.54 -6.45 -3.00
N GLN A 47 15.84 -5.14 -3.07
CA GLN A 47 17.20 -4.63 -2.87
C GLN A 47 17.62 -4.64 -1.39
N GLY A 48 16.70 -5.03 -0.49
CA GLY A 48 16.92 -5.01 0.96
C GLY A 48 16.83 -3.62 1.57
N PRO A 49 17.23 -3.48 2.85
CA PRO A 49 17.22 -2.21 3.54
C PRO A 49 18.42 -1.33 3.13
N SER A 50 18.27 -0.01 3.26
CA SER A 50 19.38 0.93 3.12
C SER A 50 20.57 0.50 4.02
N PRO A 51 21.78 0.36 3.48
CA PRO A 51 22.98 0.06 4.26
C PRO A 51 23.23 1.03 5.42
N LEU A 52 22.96 2.34 5.20
CA LEU A 52 23.08 3.35 6.25
C LEU A 52 22.10 3.11 7.39
N ALA A 53 20.86 2.66 7.07
CA ALA A 53 19.89 2.29 8.09
C ALA A 53 20.34 1.09 8.92
N VAL A 54 20.90 0.06 8.27
CA VAL A 54 21.42 -1.14 8.96
C VAL A 54 22.51 -0.76 9.95
N GLU A 55 23.44 0.09 9.56
CA GLU A 55 24.52 0.56 10.45
C GLU A 55 23.99 1.42 11.62
N ALA A 56 22.99 2.24 11.39
CA ALA A 56 22.33 3.01 12.44
C ALA A 56 21.62 2.09 13.46
N ILE A 57 20.92 1.07 12.98
CA ILE A 57 20.26 0.06 13.84
C ILE A 57 21.28 -0.68 14.70
N LYS A 58 22.40 -1.14 14.12
CA LYS A 58 23.46 -1.84 14.85
C LYS A 58 24.03 -1.01 16.01
N LYS A 59 24.13 0.31 15.83
CA LYS A 59 24.59 1.22 16.88
C LYS A 59 23.54 1.42 17.97
N GLU A 60 22.26 1.46 17.60
CA GLU A 60 21.16 1.76 18.52
C GLU A 60 20.72 0.54 19.33
N VAL A 61 20.97 -0.68 18.88
CA VAL A 61 20.46 -1.92 19.52
C VAL A 61 20.82 -2.03 21.00
N HIS A 62 21.92 -1.43 21.46
CA HIS A 62 22.35 -1.44 22.86
C HIS A 62 21.49 -0.52 23.77
N ASN A 63 20.68 0.36 23.17
CA ASN A 63 19.81 1.31 23.87
C ASN A 63 18.36 0.82 24.00
N LEU A 64 18.05 -0.43 23.55
CA LEU A 64 16.68 -0.97 23.53
C LEU A 64 16.04 -1.10 24.93
N TRP A 65 16.77 -0.96 26.00
CA TRP A 65 16.24 -0.91 27.36
C TRP A 65 15.59 0.44 27.73
N LEU A 66 15.77 1.46 26.88
CA LEU A 66 15.12 2.77 27.02
C LEU A 66 13.85 2.85 26.16
N TYR A 67 12.85 3.59 26.66
CA TYR A 67 11.75 3.99 25.82
C TYR A 67 12.21 4.91 24.69
N PRO A 68 11.63 4.83 23.48
CA PRO A 68 11.93 5.77 22.39
C PRO A 68 11.50 7.20 22.77
N GLU A 69 12.08 8.18 22.09
CA GLU A 69 11.64 9.56 22.25
C GLU A 69 10.21 9.73 21.73
N HIS A 70 9.27 10.12 22.62
CA HIS A 70 7.86 10.24 22.28
C HIS A 70 7.57 11.35 21.27
N SER A 71 8.27 12.48 21.36
CA SER A 71 8.11 13.62 20.45
C SER A 71 8.57 13.34 19.02
N ILE A 72 9.43 12.33 18.84
CA ILE A 72 10.05 11.98 17.54
C ILE A 72 10.78 13.21 16.93
N PHE A 73 11.33 14.05 17.78
CA PHE A 73 11.85 15.37 17.45
C PHE A 73 12.83 15.36 16.26
N PHE A 74 13.87 14.54 16.31
CA PHE A 74 14.89 14.52 15.27
C PHE A 74 14.34 14.09 13.91
N LEU A 75 13.45 13.09 13.89
CA LEU A 75 12.87 12.60 12.64
C LEU A 75 11.87 13.60 12.05
N LYS A 76 11.00 14.21 12.85
CA LYS A 76 10.10 15.26 12.38
C LYS A 76 10.86 16.46 11.81
N ARG A 77 11.93 16.87 12.49
CA ARG A 77 12.79 17.94 12.02
C ARG A 77 13.47 17.60 10.68
N ALA A 78 14.03 16.39 10.56
CA ALA A 78 14.66 15.94 9.31
C ALA A 78 13.64 15.88 8.16
N LEU A 79 12.40 15.44 8.41
CA LEU A 79 11.33 15.44 7.41
C LEU A 79 10.88 16.86 7.04
N SER A 80 10.81 17.77 8.02
CA SER A 80 10.52 19.19 7.79
C SER A 80 11.57 19.81 6.86
N GLU A 81 12.84 19.58 7.14
CA GLU A 81 13.95 20.06 6.30
C GLU A 81 13.92 19.41 4.90
N TYR A 82 13.67 18.10 4.82
CA TYR A 82 13.64 17.34 3.56
C TYR A 82 12.52 17.79 2.62
N HIS A 83 11.34 18.15 3.16
CA HIS A 83 10.17 18.55 2.37
C HIS A 83 9.93 20.05 2.30
N GLY A 84 10.61 20.83 3.13
CA GLY A 84 10.37 22.28 3.23
C GLY A 84 8.97 22.61 3.73
N VAL A 85 8.50 21.91 4.77
CA VAL A 85 7.20 22.12 5.42
C VAL A 85 7.39 22.38 6.93
N PRO A 86 6.44 23.05 7.61
CA PRO A 86 6.50 23.21 9.06
C PRO A 86 6.54 21.89 9.80
N VAL A 87 7.33 21.78 10.87
CA VAL A 87 7.43 20.58 11.69
C VAL A 87 6.08 20.20 12.32
N GLU A 88 5.26 21.18 12.61
CA GLU A 88 3.91 21.06 13.16
C GLU A 88 2.92 20.42 12.19
N SER A 89 3.25 20.38 10.90
CA SER A 89 2.43 19.74 9.86
C SER A 89 2.71 18.22 9.74
N ILE A 90 3.65 17.67 10.51
CA ILE A 90 4.14 16.29 10.34
C ILE A 90 3.65 15.40 11.48
N VAL A 91 3.01 14.30 11.12
CA VAL A 91 2.67 13.20 12.03
C VAL A 91 3.47 11.95 11.60
N VAL A 92 4.20 11.34 12.53
CA VAL A 92 4.92 10.09 12.30
C VAL A 92 4.22 8.96 13.06
N GLY A 93 4.04 7.83 12.40
CA GLY A 93 3.37 6.66 12.96
C GLY A 93 4.13 5.34 12.76
N ASN A 94 3.69 4.31 13.43
CA ASN A 94 4.14 2.93 13.28
C ASN A 94 3.71 2.35 11.92
N GLY A 95 4.33 2.84 10.86
CA GLY A 95 3.90 2.74 9.46
C GLY A 95 2.81 3.76 9.12
N ALA A 96 2.59 4.02 7.81
CA ALA A 96 1.52 4.89 7.34
C ALA A 96 0.13 4.40 7.80
N VAL A 97 -0.04 3.10 8.05
CA VAL A 97 -1.29 2.51 8.54
C VAL A 97 -1.71 3.08 9.91
N GLU A 98 -0.77 3.37 10.83
CA GLU A 98 -1.13 4.05 12.08
C GLU A 98 -1.67 5.46 11.81
N VAL A 99 -1.08 6.19 10.87
CA VAL A 99 -1.58 7.53 10.50
C VAL A 99 -2.98 7.43 9.88
N ILE A 100 -3.25 6.43 9.02
CA ILE A 100 -4.59 6.15 8.49
C ILE A 100 -5.59 5.87 9.63
N TYR A 101 -5.19 5.05 10.61
CA TYR A 101 -6.03 4.76 11.78
C TYR A 101 -6.32 6.02 12.59
N LEU A 102 -5.31 6.84 12.87
CA LEU A 102 -5.46 8.10 13.61
C LEU A 102 -6.36 9.09 12.87
N LEU A 103 -6.23 9.20 11.54
CA LEU A 103 -7.13 10.01 10.70
C LEU A 103 -8.57 9.54 10.82
N ALA A 104 -8.80 8.23 10.63
CA ALA A 104 -10.15 7.68 10.74
C ALA A 104 -10.74 7.89 12.14
N GLN A 105 -9.94 7.70 13.20
CA GLN A 105 -10.34 7.92 14.59
C GLN A 105 -10.69 9.39 14.89
N ALA A 106 -9.95 10.32 14.29
CA ALA A 106 -10.16 11.76 14.50
C ALA A 106 -11.38 12.28 13.75
N VAL A 107 -11.74 11.66 12.60
CA VAL A 107 -12.64 12.26 11.62
C VAL A 107 -13.96 11.51 11.47
N LEU A 108 -13.95 10.17 11.65
CA LEU A 108 -15.12 9.33 11.37
C LEU A 108 -15.90 8.98 12.64
N GLN A 109 -17.22 9.09 12.54
CA GLN A 109 -18.20 8.61 13.52
C GLN A 109 -19.38 7.93 12.84
N PRO A 110 -20.26 7.23 13.57
CA PRO A 110 -21.45 6.62 13.00
C PRO A 110 -22.32 7.61 12.22
N GLY A 111 -22.62 7.25 10.94
CA GLY A 111 -23.42 8.08 10.04
C GLY A 111 -22.61 8.96 9.08
N ASP A 112 -21.32 9.15 9.33
CA ASP A 112 -20.43 9.81 8.38
C ASP A 112 -20.15 8.93 7.15
N GLU A 113 -19.67 9.55 6.09
CA GLU A 113 -19.33 8.88 4.82
C GLU A 113 -17.83 8.98 4.55
N ALA A 114 -17.25 7.85 4.08
CA ALA A 114 -15.89 7.74 3.59
C ALA A 114 -15.91 7.25 2.14
N ILE A 115 -15.38 8.07 1.21
CA ILE A 115 -15.28 7.73 -0.21
C ILE A 115 -13.94 7.06 -0.47
N MET A 116 -13.95 6.00 -1.29
CA MET A 116 -12.74 5.27 -1.71
C MET A 116 -12.95 4.54 -3.03
N GLY A 117 -11.86 4.18 -3.68
CA GLY A 117 -11.89 3.34 -4.87
C GLY A 117 -12.24 1.87 -4.62
N GLN A 118 -12.69 1.18 -5.65
CA GLN A 118 -12.92 -0.26 -5.65
C GLN A 118 -12.38 -0.87 -6.95
N PRO A 119 -11.28 -1.65 -6.93
CA PRO A 119 -10.47 -2.03 -5.75
C PRO A 119 -9.56 -0.90 -5.25
N SER A 120 -9.21 -0.95 -3.96
CA SER A 120 -8.28 -0.02 -3.31
C SER A 120 -7.60 -0.70 -2.11
N PHE A 121 -6.78 0.02 -1.37
CA PHE A 121 -6.14 -0.53 -0.19
C PHE A 121 -7.17 -0.87 0.90
N MET A 122 -7.29 -2.16 1.23
CA MET A 122 -8.32 -2.71 2.11
C MET A 122 -8.42 -2.02 3.48
N ILE A 123 -7.37 -1.36 3.94
CA ILE A 123 -7.35 -0.68 5.25
C ILE A 123 -8.40 0.43 5.31
N TYR A 124 -8.68 1.15 4.23
CA TYR A 124 -9.69 2.21 4.23
C TYR A 124 -11.10 1.67 4.52
N GLU A 125 -11.44 0.51 3.92
CA GLU A 125 -12.70 -0.17 4.21
C GLU A 125 -12.75 -0.66 5.66
N ILE A 126 -11.68 -1.26 6.17
CA ILE A 126 -11.57 -1.69 7.57
C ILE A 126 -11.78 -0.50 8.52
N MET A 127 -11.19 0.67 8.22
CA MET A 127 -11.39 1.87 9.02
C MET A 127 -12.86 2.32 9.02
N SER A 128 -13.51 2.33 7.86
CA SER A 128 -14.94 2.66 7.78
C SER A 128 -15.80 1.72 8.63
N GLN A 129 -15.51 0.41 8.57
CA GLN A 129 -16.19 -0.59 9.39
C GLN A 129 -15.92 -0.41 10.90
N MET A 130 -14.67 -0.13 11.27
CA MET A 130 -14.27 0.07 12.68
C MET A 130 -14.94 1.28 13.34
N PHE A 131 -15.20 2.33 12.57
CA PHE A 131 -15.79 3.58 13.06
C PHE A 131 -17.29 3.72 12.72
N ASP A 132 -17.93 2.63 12.21
CA ASP A 132 -19.34 2.60 11.83
C ASP A 132 -19.72 3.70 10.81
N SER A 133 -18.78 4.15 9.99
CA SER A 133 -19.05 5.07 8.89
C SER A 133 -19.56 4.32 7.65
N THR A 134 -20.26 5.03 6.77
CA THR A 134 -20.75 4.51 5.52
C THR A 134 -19.63 4.54 4.48
N ARG A 135 -19.27 3.39 3.94
CA ARG A 135 -18.36 3.28 2.81
C ARG A 135 -19.05 3.64 1.51
N ILE A 136 -18.53 4.61 0.78
CA ILE A 136 -18.91 4.93 -0.60
C ILE A 136 -17.81 4.43 -1.52
N ALA A 137 -18.05 3.29 -2.15
CA ALA A 137 -17.07 2.64 -3.03
C ALA A 137 -17.28 3.02 -4.49
N ILE A 138 -16.26 3.63 -5.11
CA ILE A 138 -16.31 4.01 -6.53
C ILE A 138 -15.66 2.90 -7.36
N SER A 139 -16.44 2.25 -8.19
CA SER A 139 -15.97 1.19 -9.08
C SER A 139 -15.12 1.75 -10.22
N HIS A 140 -14.05 1.02 -10.57
CA HIS A 140 -13.12 1.36 -11.65
C HIS A 140 -13.15 0.25 -12.72
N PRO A 141 -13.97 0.37 -13.78
CA PRO A 141 -14.04 -0.66 -14.82
C PRO A 141 -12.69 -1.02 -15.43
N ASP A 142 -11.83 -0.01 -15.63
CA ASP A 142 -10.47 -0.16 -16.19
C ASP A 142 -9.38 -0.13 -15.13
N TYR A 143 -9.74 -0.38 -13.86
CA TYR A 143 -8.82 -0.35 -12.72
C TYR A 143 -8.09 0.98 -12.50
N LYS A 144 -8.59 2.10 -13.03
CA LYS A 144 -8.10 3.46 -12.79
C LYS A 144 -9.14 4.27 -12.02
N ASN A 145 -8.72 5.01 -10.99
CA ASN A 145 -9.59 5.92 -10.24
C ASN A 145 -10.21 6.98 -11.18
N ASP A 146 -11.52 7.12 -11.16
CA ASP A 146 -12.25 8.22 -11.78
C ASP A 146 -12.52 9.28 -10.71
N LEU A 147 -11.58 10.21 -10.54
CA LEU A 147 -11.66 11.22 -9.48
C LEU A 147 -12.82 12.20 -9.65
N ASP A 148 -13.35 12.35 -10.85
CA ASP A 148 -14.57 13.14 -11.07
C ASP A 148 -15.77 12.50 -10.40
N LYS A 149 -15.91 11.17 -10.49
CA LYS A 149 -16.96 10.43 -9.76
C LYS A 149 -16.80 10.49 -8.25
N PHE A 150 -15.55 10.55 -7.73
CA PHE A 150 -15.34 10.78 -6.30
C PHE A 150 -15.95 12.11 -5.87
N ALA A 151 -15.68 13.18 -6.62
CA ALA A 151 -16.22 14.51 -6.33
C ALA A 151 -17.76 14.56 -6.40
N GLU A 152 -18.39 13.85 -7.35
CA GLU A 152 -19.84 13.75 -7.52
C GLU A 152 -20.55 13.07 -6.34
N GLN A 153 -19.85 12.20 -5.62
CA GLN A 153 -20.41 11.48 -4.46
C GLN A 153 -20.26 12.23 -3.12
N VAL A 154 -19.63 13.41 -3.11
CA VAL A 154 -19.46 14.21 -1.90
C VAL A 154 -20.79 14.79 -1.42
N THR A 155 -21.17 14.46 -0.20
CA THR A 155 -22.36 14.99 0.50
C THR A 155 -21.94 15.73 1.77
N ASP A 156 -22.89 16.29 2.50
CA ASP A 156 -22.64 16.96 3.81
C ASP A 156 -22.15 15.96 4.89
N ARG A 157 -22.38 14.67 4.67
CA ARG A 157 -21.91 13.59 5.57
C ARG A 157 -20.52 13.09 5.21
N THR A 158 -20.01 13.43 4.02
CA THR A 158 -18.69 12.99 3.60
C THR A 158 -17.63 13.71 4.44
N LYS A 159 -16.82 12.93 5.16
CA LYS A 159 -15.73 13.46 6.00
C LYS A 159 -14.36 13.23 5.40
N ILE A 160 -14.19 12.11 4.69
CA ILE A 160 -12.88 11.71 4.19
C ILE A 160 -12.98 11.03 2.81
N ILE A 161 -12.03 11.34 1.95
CA ILE A 161 -11.84 10.74 0.64
C ILE A 161 -10.46 10.11 0.62
N TRP A 162 -10.40 8.78 0.49
CA TRP A 162 -9.16 8.02 0.44
C TRP A 162 -8.74 7.77 -1.01
N ILE A 163 -7.52 8.16 -1.36
CA ILE A 163 -6.94 7.99 -2.69
C ILE A 163 -5.53 7.43 -2.54
N ASP A 164 -5.35 6.15 -2.83
CA ASP A 164 -4.02 5.58 -2.99
C ASP A 164 -3.50 5.89 -4.40
N ASN A 165 -2.39 6.60 -4.49
CA ASN A 165 -1.84 7.09 -5.75
C ASN A 165 -0.30 6.98 -5.80
N PRO A 166 0.24 5.94 -6.41
CA PRO A 166 -0.38 4.85 -7.21
C PRO A 166 -1.33 3.95 -6.42
N ASN A 167 -2.43 3.53 -7.08
CA ASN A 167 -3.45 2.67 -6.48
C ASN A 167 -2.90 1.27 -6.15
N ASN A 168 -3.26 0.75 -5.01
CA ASN A 168 -3.00 -0.63 -4.62
C ASN A 168 -4.35 -1.37 -4.51
N PRO A 169 -4.68 -2.35 -5.40
CA PRO A 169 -3.72 -3.26 -6.03
C PRO A 169 -3.39 -3.00 -7.51
N THR A 170 -3.97 -2.02 -8.16
CA THR A 170 -3.99 -1.94 -9.63
C THR A 170 -2.74 -1.30 -10.25
N GLY A 171 -1.98 -0.53 -9.47
CA GLY A 171 -0.84 0.23 -9.96
C GLY A 171 -1.19 1.45 -10.80
N SER A 172 -2.48 1.70 -11.03
CA SER A 172 -2.96 2.86 -11.78
C SER A 172 -2.63 4.16 -11.06
N TYR A 173 -2.60 5.26 -11.80
CA TYR A 173 -2.14 6.54 -11.30
C TYR A 173 -3.00 7.69 -11.81
N SER A 174 -3.34 8.60 -10.93
CA SER A 174 -3.98 9.86 -11.25
C SER A 174 -2.96 10.99 -11.26
N GLY A 175 -2.88 11.71 -12.37
CA GLY A 175 -1.93 12.81 -12.52
C GLY A 175 -2.31 14.05 -11.69
N ARG A 176 -1.39 15.01 -11.61
CA ARG A 176 -1.60 16.27 -10.89
C ARG A 176 -2.88 16.99 -11.33
N THR A 177 -3.13 17.03 -12.64
CA THR A 177 -4.32 17.69 -13.21
C THR A 177 -5.62 17.08 -12.69
N GLU A 178 -5.69 15.74 -12.57
CA GLU A 178 -6.88 15.03 -12.08
C GLU A 178 -7.07 15.29 -10.57
N VAL A 179 -5.98 15.23 -9.79
CA VAL A 179 -6.04 15.46 -8.34
C VAL A 179 -6.40 16.90 -8.00
N VAL A 180 -5.83 17.89 -8.69
CA VAL A 180 -6.16 19.31 -8.51
C VAL A 180 -7.65 19.54 -8.80
N ARG A 181 -8.17 19.02 -9.90
CA ARG A 181 -9.58 19.14 -10.25
C ARG A 181 -10.50 18.52 -9.19
N LEU A 182 -10.12 17.40 -8.57
CA LEU A 182 -10.83 16.83 -7.44
C LEU A 182 -10.84 17.81 -6.25
N LEU A 183 -9.66 18.31 -5.85
CA LEU A 183 -9.52 19.24 -4.72
C LEU A 183 -10.37 20.50 -4.91
N GLU A 184 -10.38 21.07 -6.11
CA GLU A 184 -11.21 22.21 -6.47
C GLU A 184 -12.71 21.90 -6.39
N LYS A 185 -13.15 20.70 -6.87
CA LYS A 185 -14.55 20.29 -6.80
C LYS A 185 -15.00 19.97 -5.37
N VAL A 186 -14.11 19.39 -4.55
CA VAL A 186 -14.38 19.10 -3.12
C VAL A 186 -14.48 20.40 -2.33
N ASP A 187 -13.69 21.42 -2.67
CA ASP A 187 -13.75 22.77 -2.11
C ASP A 187 -13.81 22.80 -0.57
N GLY A 188 -12.91 22.08 0.08
CA GLY A 188 -12.82 22.01 1.55
C GLY A 188 -13.95 21.25 2.27
N ARG A 189 -14.96 20.72 1.56
CA ARG A 189 -16.11 20.02 2.18
C ARG A 189 -15.75 18.67 2.81
N ALA A 190 -14.65 18.06 2.41
CA ALA A 190 -14.14 16.82 2.96
C ALA A 190 -12.61 16.83 3.02
N LEU A 191 -12.05 16.04 3.93
CA LEU A 191 -10.62 15.79 3.96
C LEU A 191 -10.23 14.86 2.81
N VAL A 192 -9.25 15.25 1.99
CA VAL A 192 -8.71 14.42 0.91
C VAL A 192 -7.39 13.82 1.36
N VAL A 193 -7.31 12.50 1.44
CA VAL A 193 -6.09 11.79 1.82
C VAL A 193 -5.48 11.15 0.59
N LEU A 194 -4.31 11.66 0.20
CA LEU A 194 -3.50 11.13 -0.89
C LEU A 194 -2.43 10.20 -0.30
N ASP A 195 -2.66 8.89 -0.41
CA ASP A 195 -1.70 7.88 0.05
C ASP A 195 -0.66 7.62 -1.05
N GLU A 196 0.50 8.19 -0.86
CA GLU A 196 1.64 8.16 -1.76
C GLU A 196 2.68 7.10 -1.34
N ALA A 197 2.24 5.95 -0.83
CA ALA A 197 3.15 4.89 -0.38
C ALA A 197 4.13 4.41 -1.47
N TYR A 198 3.82 4.65 -2.75
CA TYR A 198 4.64 4.24 -3.89
C TYR A 198 5.19 5.42 -4.71
N PHE A 199 5.07 6.63 -4.23
CA PHE A 199 5.42 7.87 -4.93
C PHE A 199 6.81 7.86 -5.57
N GLN A 200 7.82 7.35 -4.86
CA GLN A 200 9.20 7.37 -5.35
C GLN A 200 9.45 6.50 -6.59
N PHE A 201 8.50 5.62 -6.93
CA PHE A 201 8.56 4.80 -8.14
C PHE A 201 7.85 5.42 -9.34
N VAL A 202 7.16 6.55 -9.16
CA VAL A 202 6.40 7.22 -10.23
C VAL A 202 7.34 7.79 -11.27
N ASP A 203 7.01 7.53 -12.55
CA ASP A 203 7.68 8.09 -13.74
C ASP A 203 6.67 8.70 -14.74
N HIS A 204 5.45 8.97 -14.26
CA HIS A 204 4.37 9.57 -15.05
C HIS A 204 4.69 11.03 -15.42
N PRO A 205 4.41 11.49 -16.67
CA PRO A 205 4.73 12.86 -17.09
C PRO A 205 3.97 13.94 -16.31
N ASP A 206 2.75 13.67 -15.86
CA ASP A 206 1.96 14.56 -14.99
C ASP A 206 2.11 14.09 -13.53
N ILE A 207 3.30 14.29 -12.95
CA ILE A 207 3.60 13.90 -11.56
C ILE A 207 2.74 14.71 -10.60
N CYS A 208 2.02 14.01 -9.72
CA CYS A 208 1.30 14.59 -8.59
C CYS A 208 2.12 14.37 -7.32
N ASP A 209 2.69 15.43 -6.76
CA ASP A 209 3.28 15.46 -5.43
C ASP A 209 2.29 16.12 -4.47
N GLY A 210 1.68 15.34 -3.60
CA GLY A 210 0.70 15.85 -2.64
C GLY A 210 1.29 16.84 -1.64
N ILE A 211 2.61 16.74 -1.34
CA ILE A 211 3.29 17.67 -0.46
C ILE A 211 3.42 19.04 -1.14
N GLU A 212 3.74 19.08 -2.43
CA GLU A 212 3.77 20.33 -3.20
C GLU A 212 2.37 20.94 -3.37
N LEU A 213 1.33 20.11 -3.48
CA LEU A 213 -0.05 20.59 -3.48
C LEU A 213 -0.43 21.20 -2.11
N TYR A 214 -0.07 20.54 -1.01
CA TYR A 214 -0.27 21.07 0.34
C TYR A 214 0.41 22.44 0.51
N LYS A 215 1.67 22.57 0.08
CA LYS A 215 2.42 23.86 0.07
C LYS A 215 1.77 24.92 -0.82
N SER A 216 1.00 24.53 -1.80
CA SER A 216 0.25 25.43 -2.69
C SER A 216 -1.07 25.94 -2.09
N GLY A 217 -1.42 25.52 -0.84
CA GLY A 217 -2.56 26.05 -0.10
C GLY A 217 -3.79 25.14 -0.04
N TYR A 218 -3.71 23.87 -0.45
CA TYR A 218 -4.80 22.91 -0.28
C TYR A 218 -4.81 22.38 1.17
N GLU A 219 -5.40 23.14 2.09
CA GLU A 219 -5.37 22.86 3.55
C GLU A 219 -6.14 21.62 3.96
N ASN A 220 -7.14 21.17 3.17
CA ASN A 220 -7.88 19.93 3.36
C ASN A 220 -7.21 18.71 2.76
N LEU A 221 -5.96 18.82 2.28
CA LEU A 221 -5.17 17.73 1.76
C LEU A 221 -4.27 17.13 2.85
N VAL A 222 -4.31 15.82 2.97
CA VAL A 222 -3.35 15.02 3.74
C VAL A 222 -2.54 14.16 2.79
N THR A 223 -1.23 14.22 2.87
CA THR A 223 -0.33 13.35 2.09
C THR A 223 0.32 12.33 3.00
N LEU A 224 0.15 11.05 2.69
CA LEU A 224 0.76 9.93 3.42
C LEU A 224 1.94 9.37 2.65
N ARG A 225 3.04 9.07 3.35
CA ARG A 225 4.22 8.36 2.80
C ARG A 225 4.75 7.32 3.77
N THR A 226 5.50 6.35 3.26
CA THR A 226 6.06 5.26 4.05
C THR A 226 7.52 5.01 3.72
N PHE A 227 8.28 4.56 4.70
CA PHE A 227 9.66 4.11 4.51
C PHE A 227 9.76 2.61 4.20
N SER A 228 8.60 1.92 4.17
CA SER A 228 8.52 0.48 3.93
C SER A 228 8.90 0.06 2.52
N LYS A 229 8.79 0.96 1.52
CA LYS A 229 8.92 0.62 0.10
C LYS A 229 10.28 0.97 -0.44
N ILE A 230 10.52 2.21 -0.85
CA ILE A 230 11.75 2.62 -1.53
C ILE A 230 13.01 2.39 -0.66
N LEU A 231 12.93 2.56 0.66
CA LEU A 231 14.06 2.40 1.57
C LEU A 231 14.26 0.96 2.09
N GLY A 232 13.37 0.03 1.75
CA GLY A 232 13.48 -1.37 2.20
C GLY A 232 13.24 -1.57 3.70
N LEU A 233 12.52 -0.66 4.36
CA LEU A 233 12.38 -0.64 5.82
C LEU A 233 10.99 -1.14 6.27
N ALA A 234 10.40 -2.12 5.58
CA ALA A 234 9.06 -2.61 5.89
C ALA A 234 8.94 -3.20 7.30
N GLY A 235 9.97 -3.89 7.78
CA GLY A 235 9.98 -4.59 9.06
C GLY A 235 10.06 -3.69 10.29
N ILE A 236 10.65 -2.49 10.17
CA ILE A 236 10.80 -1.57 11.31
C ILE A 236 9.59 -0.72 11.60
N ARG A 237 8.60 -0.69 10.69
CA ARG A 237 7.31 -0.04 10.87
C ARG A 237 7.40 1.48 11.08
N CYS A 238 7.68 2.24 10.02
CA CYS A 238 7.65 3.71 10.07
C CYS A 238 7.03 4.32 8.82
N GLY A 239 6.23 5.35 9.01
CA GLY A 239 5.59 6.13 7.96
C GLY A 239 5.13 7.48 8.52
N TYR A 240 4.69 8.38 7.66
CA TYR A 240 4.31 9.72 8.09
C TYR A 240 3.20 10.30 7.22
N GLY A 241 2.55 11.33 7.76
CA GLY A 241 1.62 12.19 7.06
C GLY A 241 2.02 13.65 7.16
N ILE A 242 1.74 14.41 6.12
CA ILE A 242 1.85 15.87 6.08
C ILE A 242 0.44 16.44 5.88
N MET A 243 0.05 17.40 6.74
CA MET A 243 -1.30 17.91 6.83
C MET A 243 -1.34 19.25 7.52
N HIS A 244 -2.53 19.87 7.60
CA HIS A 244 -2.73 21.11 8.37
C HIS A 244 -2.27 20.94 9.81
N PRO A 245 -1.55 21.92 10.42
CA PRO A 245 -0.99 21.80 11.79
C PRO A 245 -2.00 21.46 12.88
N ASP A 246 -3.22 22.01 12.80
CA ASP A 246 -4.25 21.70 13.78
C ASP A 246 -4.69 20.23 13.73
N LEU A 247 -4.81 19.65 12.54
CA LEU A 247 -5.09 18.22 12.38
C LEU A 247 -3.91 17.38 12.91
N ALA A 248 -2.69 17.74 12.53
CA ALA A 248 -1.49 17.04 12.97
C ALA A 248 -1.37 17.03 14.51
N ARG A 249 -1.65 18.14 15.16
CA ARG A 249 -1.67 18.24 16.64
C ARG A 249 -2.72 17.31 17.26
N MET A 250 -3.90 17.22 16.67
CA MET A 250 -4.95 16.31 17.15
C MET A 250 -4.54 14.85 17.00
N LEU A 251 -3.96 14.47 15.87
CA LEU A 251 -3.47 13.12 15.64
C LEU A 251 -2.32 12.75 16.59
N ASP A 252 -1.39 13.66 16.86
CA ASP A 252 -0.32 13.43 17.86
C ASP A 252 -0.89 13.20 19.27
N SER A 253 -2.01 13.85 19.61
CA SER A 253 -2.70 13.63 20.89
C SER A 253 -3.38 12.26 21.00
N LEU A 254 -3.77 11.68 19.87
CA LEU A 254 -4.40 10.35 19.78
C LEU A 254 -3.37 9.22 19.63
N ARG A 255 -2.14 9.57 19.23
CA ARG A 255 -1.09 8.58 18.94
C ARG A 255 -0.75 7.78 20.19
N ILE A 256 -0.63 6.45 20.02
CA ILE A 256 -0.22 5.56 21.11
C ILE A 256 1.16 5.97 21.62
N THR A 257 1.29 6.09 22.94
CA THR A 257 2.54 6.48 23.56
C THR A 257 3.67 5.54 23.16
N PHE A 258 4.78 6.12 22.67
CA PHE A 258 5.97 5.39 22.21
C PHE A 258 5.73 4.43 21.02
N SER A 259 4.70 4.61 20.18
CA SER A 259 4.36 3.70 19.08
C SER A 259 5.47 3.58 18.02
N VAL A 260 6.26 4.64 17.80
CA VAL A 260 7.38 4.64 16.86
C VAL A 260 8.66 4.26 17.60
N ASN A 261 9.15 3.04 17.38
CA ASN A 261 10.30 2.50 18.10
C ASN A 261 11.62 3.22 17.77
N SER A 262 12.60 3.13 18.67
CA SER A 262 13.90 3.82 18.51
C SER A 262 14.67 3.36 17.29
N LEU A 263 14.66 2.06 16.96
CA LEU A 263 15.33 1.54 15.77
C LEU A 263 14.75 2.14 14.49
N ALA A 264 13.41 2.32 14.43
CA ALA A 264 12.77 2.97 13.31
C ALA A 264 13.21 4.43 13.15
N GLN A 265 13.27 5.18 14.26
CA GLN A 265 13.66 6.59 14.22
C GLN A 265 15.09 6.76 13.70
N VAL A 266 16.06 6.03 14.22
CA VAL A 266 17.48 6.14 13.79
C VAL A 266 17.70 5.58 12.38
N ALA A 267 17.02 4.49 12.02
CA ALA A 267 17.13 3.88 10.69
C ALA A 267 16.64 4.81 9.60
N VAL A 268 15.48 5.44 9.82
CA VAL A 268 14.93 6.38 8.83
C VAL A 268 15.77 7.62 8.69
N LEU A 269 16.26 8.20 9.81
CA LEU A 269 17.19 9.34 9.79
C LEU A 269 18.45 9.07 8.96
N ALA A 270 18.97 7.85 9.05
CA ALA A 270 20.13 7.44 8.26
C ALA A 270 19.75 7.19 6.79
N ALA A 271 18.64 6.49 6.54
CA ALA A 271 18.19 6.11 5.20
C ALA A 271 17.76 7.30 4.34
N LEU A 272 17.24 8.39 4.92
CA LEU A 272 16.92 9.62 4.20
C LEU A 272 18.14 10.25 3.51
N LYS A 273 19.35 9.92 3.96
CA LYS A 273 20.61 10.38 3.36
C LYS A 273 21.16 9.43 2.29
N ASP A 274 20.54 8.28 2.11
CA ASP A 274 21.00 7.22 1.21
C ASP A 274 20.32 7.33 -0.17
N SER A 275 20.62 8.40 -0.89
CA SER A 275 20.09 8.66 -2.23
C SER A 275 20.50 7.58 -3.24
N GLU A 276 21.68 6.99 -3.07
CA GLU A 276 22.17 5.91 -3.94
C GLU A 276 21.32 4.65 -3.81
N HIS A 277 20.96 4.25 -2.59
CA HIS A 277 20.06 3.12 -2.37
C HIS A 277 18.67 3.39 -2.96
N MET A 278 18.11 4.58 -2.76
CA MET A 278 16.82 4.96 -3.34
C MET A 278 16.85 4.86 -4.88
N GLU A 279 17.90 5.37 -5.52
CA GLU A 279 18.02 5.34 -6.97
C GLU A 279 18.22 3.90 -7.50
N ARG A 280 19.03 3.06 -6.84
CA ARG A 280 19.16 1.63 -7.19
C ARG A 280 17.82 0.91 -7.09
N SER A 281 17.08 1.14 -6.00
CA SER A 281 15.76 0.53 -5.78
C SER A 281 14.75 0.97 -6.83
N ARG A 282 14.73 2.27 -7.16
CA ARG A 282 13.87 2.82 -8.21
C ARG A 282 14.18 2.21 -9.56
N ARG A 283 15.45 2.18 -9.95
CA ARG A 283 15.91 1.62 -11.22
C ARG A 283 15.53 0.15 -11.37
N ALA A 284 15.77 -0.66 -10.33
CA ALA A 284 15.40 -2.08 -10.34
C ALA A 284 13.90 -2.29 -10.58
N VAL A 285 13.05 -1.44 -9.98
CA VAL A 285 11.60 -1.49 -10.21
C VAL A 285 11.23 -1.10 -11.64
N LEU A 286 11.82 -0.05 -12.20
CA LEU A 286 11.54 0.39 -13.56
C LEU A 286 11.96 -0.68 -14.59
N GLU A 287 13.14 -1.27 -14.43
CA GLU A 287 13.62 -2.39 -15.26
C GLU A 287 12.70 -3.62 -15.14
N GLY A 288 12.28 -3.94 -13.91
CA GLY A 288 11.36 -5.04 -13.65
C GLY A 288 9.95 -4.84 -14.25
N ARG A 289 9.44 -3.58 -14.29
CA ARG A 289 8.20 -3.26 -15.01
C ARG A 289 8.29 -3.64 -16.48
N GLU A 290 9.35 -3.19 -17.17
CA GLU A 290 9.56 -3.45 -18.57
C GLU A 290 9.79 -4.96 -18.86
N PHE A 291 10.43 -5.67 -17.94
CA PHE A 291 10.55 -7.13 -18.02
C PHE A 291 9.17 -7.80 -17.99
N PHE A 292 8.32 -7.45 -17.00
CA PHE A 292 6.99 -8.04 -16.89
C PHE A 292 6.07 -7.67 -18.05
N TYR A 293 6.10 -6.43 -18.53
CA TYR A 293 5.29 -6.01 -19.68
C TYR A 293 5.60 -6.89 -20.89
N ARG A 294 6.89 -7.06 -21.24
CA ARG A 294 7.29 -7.94 -22.34
C ARG A 294 6.89 -9.40 -22.11
N ALA A 295 7.01 -9.90 -20.89
CA ALA A 295 6.66 -11.28 -20.56
C ALA A 295 5.14 -11.52 -20.66
N PHE A 296 4.32 -10.61 -20.13
CA PHE A 296 2.87 -10.71 -20.19
C PHE A 296 2.33 -10.53 -21.60
N ASP A 297 2.90 -9.62 -22.41
CA ASP A 297 2.57 -9.48 -23.84
C ASP A 297 2.82 -10.80 -24.57
N LYS A 298 3.98 -11.45 -24.34
CA LYS A 298 4.32 -12.74 -24.94
C LYS A 298 3.37 -13.87 -24.50
N LEU A 299 2.85 -13.82 -23.27
CA LEU A 299 1.88 -14.78 -22.75
C LEU A 299 0.42 -14.44 -23.15
N GLY A 300 0.17 -13.30 -23.78
CA GLY A 300 -1.17 -12.82 -24.15
C GLY A 300 -2.04 -12.46 -22.94
N LEU A 301 -1.44 -12.09 -21.80
CA LEU A 301 -2.15 -11.71 -20.58
C LEU A 301 -2.49 -10.23 -20.59
N LYS A 302 -3.64 -9.88 -20.02
CA LYS A 302 -4.02 -8.49 -19.75
C LYS A 302 -3.40 -8.03 -18.44
N TYR A 303 -2.90 -6.81 -18.41
CA TYR A 303 -2.31 -6.21 -17.20
C TYR A 303 -2.46 -4.69 -17.22
N ASN A 304 -2.32 -4.08 -16.04
CA ASN A 304 -2.27 -2.62 -15.95
C ASN A 304 -0.82 -2.14 -16.02
N ARG A 305 -0.56 -1.09 -16.80
CA ARG A 305 0.69 -0.35 -16.68
C ARG A 305 0.73 0.34 -15.32
N THR A 306 1.76 0.03 -14.54
CA THR A 306 1.83 0.43 -13.14
C THR A 306 2.75 1.61 -12.90
N GLN A 307 2.45 2.40 -11.87
CA GLN A 307 3.36 3.39 -11.28
C GLN A 307 3.88 2.96 -9.89
N GLY A 308 3.51 1.74 -9.41
CA GLY A 308 4.00 1.12 -8.18
C GLY A 308 5.18 0.16 -8.39
N ASN A 309 5.60 -0.54 -7.34
CA ASN A 309 6.58 -1.64 -7.39
C ASN A 309 5.90 -3.02 -7.47
N PHE A 310 4.78 -3.10 -8.17
CA PHE A 310 3.99 -4.31 -8.40
C PHE A 310 3.18 -4.15 -9.68
N ILE A 311 2.68 -5.24 -10.25
CA ILE A 311 1.80 -5.24 -11.42
C ILE A 311 0.50 -5.96 -11.09
N TRP A 312 -0.60 -5.43 -11.62
CA TRP A 312 -1.91 -6.05 -11.63
C TRP A 312 -2.10 -6.78 -12.94
N VAL A 313 -2.25 -8.10 -12.89
CA VAL A 313 -2.35 -8.96 -14.07
C VAL A 313 -3.60 -9.83 -13.99
N ASP A 314 -4.31 -9.97 -15.11
CA ASP A 314 -5.44 -10.88 -15.28
C ASP A 314 -4.95 -12.19 -15.91
N PHE A 315 -5.05 -13.27 -15.18
CA PHE A 315 -4.66 -14.61 -15.64
C PHE A 315 -5.68 -15.25 -16.60
N GLY A 316 -6.89 -14.67 -16.71
CA GLY A 316 -8.01 -15.26 -17.48
C GLY A 316 -8.58 -16.54 -16.88
N PHE A 317 -8.13 -16.95 -15.68
CA PHE A 317 -8.55 -18.09 -14.90
C PHE A 317 -8.75 -17.69 -13.44
N ASP A 318 -9.39 -18.54 -12.64
CA ASP A 318 -9.48 -18.31 -11.19
C ASP A 318 -8.08 -18.13 -10.59
N SER A 319 -7.82 -16.95 -10.06
CA SER A 319 -6.50 -16.57 -9.51
C SER A 319 -6.12 -17.39 -8.29
N MET A 320 -7.08 -17.95 -7.54
CA MET A 320 -6.79 -18.86 -6.43
C MET A 320 -6.24 -20.20 -6.91
N GLU A 321 -6.74 -20.71 -8.04
CA GLU A 321 -6.21 -21.94 -8.62
C GLU A 321 -4.76 -21.75 -9.13
N ILE A 322 -4.50 -20.64 -9.82
CA ILE A 322 -3.15 -20.28 -10.26
C ILE A 322 -2.24 -20.05 -9.04
N ASN A 323 -2.69 -19.30 -8.04
CA ASN A 323 -1.95 -19.07 -6.81
C ASN A 323 -1.61 -20.37 -6.07
N ASN A 324 -2.55 -21.32 -5.97
CA ASN A 324 -2.30 -22.61 -5.34
C ASN A 324 -1.26 -23.45 -6.09
N TYR A 325 -1.22 -23.35 -7.42
CA TYR A 325 -0.15 -23.96 -8.21
C TYR A 325 1.19 -23.29 -7.91
N LEU A 326 1.26 -21.96 -8.00
CA LEU A 326 2.46 -21.16 -7.72
C LEU A 326 3.02 -21.42 -6.31
N LEU A 327 2.15 -21.46 -5.31
CA LEU A 327 2.55 -21.77 -3.92
C LEU A 327 3.26 -23.11 -3.80
N ARG A 328 2.77 -24.15 -4.49
CA ARG A 328 3.42 -25.48 -4.49
C ARG A 328 4.77 -25.48 -5.22
N GLN A 329 4.99 -24.50 -6.08
CA GLN A 329 6.26 -24.27 -6.79
C GLN A 329 7.16 -23.25 -6.07
N GLY A 330 6.84 -22.85 -4.84
CA GLY A 330 7.64 -21.93 -4.04
C GLY A 330 7.48 -20.46 -4.44
N VAL A 331 6.42 -20.06 -5.14
CA VAL A 331 6.16 -18.67 -5.53
C VAL A 331 4.89 -18.16 -4.86
N ILE A 332 5.01 -17.05 -4.13
CA ILE A 332 3.92 -16.44 -3.37
C ILE A 332 3.51 -15.12 -4.05
N VAL A 333 2.27 -15.04 -4.55
CA VAL A 333 1.68 -13.81 -5.12
C VAL A 333 0.44 -13.39 -4.34
N ARG A 334 -0.19 -12.27 -4.71
CA ARG A 334 -1.41 -11.79 -4.07
C ARG A 334 -2.61 -11.97 -5.00
N PRO A 335 -3.44 -13.01 -4.80
CA PRO A 335 -4.65 -13.21 -5.62
C PRO A 335 -5.63 -12.04 -5.47
N GLY A 336 -6.37 -11.76 -6.53
CA GLY A 336 -7.32 -10.66 -6.62
C GLY A 336 -8.66 -10.89 -5.93
N TRP A 337 -8.92 -12.09 -5.42
CA TRP A 337 -10.17 -12.43 -4.72
C TRP A 337 -10.54 -11.44 -3.62
N ASN A 338 -9.57 -11.07 -2.76
CA ASN A 338 -9.80 -10.13 -1.67
C ASN A 338 -10.07 -8.68 -2.15
N PHE A 339 -9.88 -8.42 -3.45
CA PHE A 339 -10.12 -7.12 -4.09
C PHE A 339 -11.36 -7.14 -5.00
N GLY A 340 -12.10 -8.26 -5.02
CA GLY A 340 -13.28 -8.43 -5.87
C GLY A 340 -12.97 -8.73 -7.34
N ALA A 341 -11.74 -9.15 -7.66
CA ALA A 341 -11.29 -9.46 -9.02
C ALA A 341 -10.74 -10.90 -9.09
N PRO A 342 -11.61 -11.91 -9.20
CA PRO A 342 -11.26 -13.31 -8.99
C PRO A 342 -10.29 -13.89 -10.05
N THR A 343 -10.15 -13.28 -11.22
CA THR A 343 -9.19 -13.73 -12.24
C THR A 343 -7.84 -13.01 -12.18
N CYS A 344 -7.76 -11.93 -11.41
CA CYS A 344 -6.57 -11.10 -11.32
C CYS A 344 -5.65 -11.49 -10.16
N ALA A 345 -4.41 -11.03 -10.23
CA ALA A 345 -3.47 -11.06 -9.12
C ALA A 345 -2.58 -9.81 -9.11
N ARG A 346 -2.14 -9.41 -7.91
CA ARG A 346 -1.08 -8.43 -7.74
C ARG A 346 0.24 -9.15 -7.53
N VAL A 347 1.21 -8.85 -8.38
CA VAL A 347 2.55 -9.42 -8.35
C VAL A 347 3.55 -8.32 -8.05
N SER A 348 4.28 -8.43 -6.95
CA SER A 348 5.37 -7.49 -6.63
C SER A 348 6.50 -7.63 -7.64
N ILE A 349 7.20 -6.53 -7.93
CA ILE A 349 8.39 -6.56 -8.75
C ILE A 349 9.56 -6.96 -7.87
N GLY A 350 10.11 -8.14 -8.14
CA GLY A 350 11.25 -8.74 -7.46
C GLY A 350 12.59 -8.37 -8.07
N SER A 351 13.64 -9.05 -7.65
CA SER A 351 14.91 -9.10 -8.37
C SER A 351 14.71 -9.73 -9.75
N HIS A 352 15.69 -9.58 -10.64
CA HIS A 352 15.60 -10.17 -11.99
C HIS A 352 15.35 -11.68 -11.92
N HIS A 353 16.10 -12.39 -11.09
CA HIS A 353 15.94 -13.83 -10.86
C HIS A 353 14.54 -14.21 -10.34
N GLU A 354 14.01 -13.48 -9.34
CA GLU A 354 12.68 -13.74 -8.80
C GLU A 354 11.57 -13.51 -9.84
N ASN A 355 11.74 -12.49 -10.69
CA ASN A 355 10.81 -12.19 -11.78
C ASN A 355 10.83 -13.29 -12.86
N GLU A 356 12.02 -13.79 -13.24
CA GLU A 356 12.18 -14.90 -14.18
C GLU A 356 11.53 -16.17 -13.65
N LEU A 357 11.82 -16.54 -12.39
CA LEU A 357 11.24 -17.71 -11.76
C LEU A 357 9.71 -17.64 -11.72
N PHE A 358 9.15 -16.48 -11.37
CA PHE A 358 7.70 -16.30 -11.40
C PHE A 358 7.12 -16.52 -12.80
N ILE A 359 7.72 -15.92 -13.85
CA ILE A 359 7.24 -16.09 -15.24
C ILE A 359 7.35 -17.54 -15.71
N GLU A 360 8.42 -18.25 -15.36
CA GLU A 360 8.56 -19.68 -15.64
C GLU A 360 7.39 -20.47 -15.02
N LYS A 361 7.18 -20.32 -13.71
CA LYS A 361 6.13 -21.07 -12.98
C LYS A 361 4.72 -20.65 -13.38
N LEU A 362 4.50 -19.39 -13.75
CA LEU A 362 3.24 -18.92 -14.30
C LEU A 362 2.96 -19.56 -15.67
N THR A 363 3.96 -19.64 -16.52
CA THR A 363 3.84 -20.28 -17.85
C THR A 363 3.41 -21.75 -17.70
N ASP A 364 4.03 -22.48 -16.78
CA ASP A 364 3.67 -23.87 -16.48
C ASP A 364 2.21 -23.98 -15.96
N ALA A 365 1.83 -23.07 -15.04
CA ALA A 365 0.46 -23.05 -14.51
C ALA A 365 -0.59 -22.83 -15.60
N LEU A 366 -0.33 -21.89 -16.49
CA LEU A 366 -1.23 -21.58 -17.61
C LEU A 366 -1.32 -22.74 -18.63
N ALA A 367 -0.20 -23.40 -18.93
CA ALA A 367 -0.18 -24.59 -19.81
C ALA A 367 -1.02 -25.74 -19.25
N VAL A 368 -0.94 -26.02 -17.96
CA VAL A 368 -1.79 -27.01 -17.28
C VAL A 368 -3.27 -26.66 -17.41
N LYS A 369 -3.64 -25.38 -17.25
CA LYS A 369 -5.04 -24.93 -17.36
C LYS A 369 -5.60 -24.99 -18.78
N THR A 370 -4.84 -24.57 -19.77
CA THR A 370 -5.24 -24.65 -21.18
C THR A 370 -5.35 -26.09 -21.66
N GLY A 371 -4.38 -26.95 -21.34
CA GLY A 371 -4.44 -28.37 -21.68
C GLY A 371 -5.63 -29.11 -21.07
N ASN A 372 -6.07 -28.73 -19.87
CA ASN A 372 -7.28 -29.28 -19.26
C ASN A 372 -8.57 -28.80 -19.96
N ARG A 373 -8.62 -27.56 -20.45
CA ARG A 373 -9.76 -27.03 -21.25
C ARG A 373 -9.93 -27.79 -22.57
N GLU A 374 -8.84 -28.05 -23.28
CA GLU A 374 -8.88 -28.81 -24.53
C GLU A 374 -9.38 -30.25 -24.34
N LYS A 375 -9.00 -30.91 -23.23
CA LYS A 375 -9.52 -32.25 -22.89
C LYS A 375 -11.02 -32.23 -22.53
N ALA A 376 -11.50 -31.19 -21.83
CA ALA A 376 -12.90 -31.05 -21.45
C ALA A 376 -13.81 -30.67 -22.62
N SER A 377 -13.26 -30.07 -23.68
CA SER A 377 -14.01 -29.66 -24.88
C SER A 377 -14.07 -30.75 -25.97
N ARG A 378 -13.37 -31.87 -25.82
CA ARG A 378 -13.48 -33.02 -26.76
C ARG A 378 -14.75 -33.83 -26.41
N PRO A 379 -15.71 -33.94 -27.35
CA PRO A 379 -16.87 -34.80 -27.11
C PRO A 379 -16.39 -36.24 -26.91
N ASN A 380 -16.94 -36.92 -25.91
CA ASN A 380 -16.73 -38.35 -25.71
C ASN A 380 -17.09 -39.05 -27.03
N ARG A 381 -16.10 -39.62 -27.67
CA ARG A 381 -16.30 -40.51 -28.83
C ARG A 381 -16.62 -41.90 -28.34
#